data_f6668dc133c60d593698e450e56b590c
#
_entry.id   f6668dc133c60d593698e450e56b590c
#
_cell.length_a   1.000
_cell.length_b   1.000
_cell.length_c   1.000
_cell.angle_alpha   90.00
_cell.angle_beta   90.00
_cell.angle_gamma   90.00
#
_symmetry.space_group_name_H-M   'P 1'
#
loop_
_entity.id
_entity.type
_entity.pdbx_description
1 polymer ?
#
loop_
_entity_poly.entity_id
_entity_poly.type
_entity_poly.pdbx_seq_one_letter_code
_entity_poly.pdbx_strand_id
1 'polypeptide(L)'
;MSKKIAYTNRDFAGLRQDLVNFTKEYYPDLIQNTNDASIYSVLLDLNAAIADNLHFHIDRVWQETMLDFAQQKQSLFHIAKTYGIRIPGSRPSVALCDFSINVPAKGDKDDDRYEGILRAGAQVSGGGQIFETISDIDFSNPFNEKGETNRLKIPNFDNNNKLISYTITKREPVVNGVTKIFRKAISQRDQKPFVKIYLPEKNVLGVTTIIHKEGTSFAGNPTSSEFITEQNKWYEVQSLVQDKVFVPSKTAVSDKKNFKAGEYIRVNNKFITEYTPEGFFFLTFGSGNVDPLDNLDNYITNNLKVNLSTYLNNMSLGAIPKQDTTLFIKYRIGGGKESNLGVGVINNIENVDFSINGPNQTVNDQVLQSLVVTNITPAVGGSDQPVLEELRGMIAYNFAAQNRAVTLNDYKSMIETMPSTYGAPAKVNVME
;
A
#
# COMPACT_ATOMS: atom_id res chain seq x y z
N MET A 1 48.83 8.82 37.36
CA MET A 1 49.00 7.96 36.14
C MET A 1 47.68 7.89 35.42
N SER A 2 47.63 8.35 34.19
CA SER A 2 46.42 8.29 33.38
C SER A 2 46.13 6.84 33.04
N LYS A 3 45.05 6.28 33.57
CA LYS A 3 44.63 4.89 33.32
C LYS A 3 44.22 4.80 31.85
N LYS A 4 44.99 4.12 31.01
CA LYS A 4 44.58 3.78 29.66
C LYS A 4 43.38 2.83 29.76
N ILE A 5 42.18 3.34 29.47
CA ILE A 5 40.99 2.50 29.33
C ILE A 5 41.17 1.67 28.05
N ALA A 6 41.35 0.38 28.17
CA ALA A 6 41.39 -0.55 27.05
C ALA A 6 39.93 -0.81 26.58
N TYR A 7 39.50 -0.14 25.56
CA TYR A 7 38.15 -0.32 24.99
C TYR A 7 37.96 -1.65 24.22
N THR A 8 39.01 -2.45 24.10
CA THR A 8 39.06 -3.64 23.26
C THR A 8 38.83 -4.97 24.00
N ASN A 9 39.04 -5.02 25.34
CA ASN A 9 38.81 -6.22 26.13
C ASN A 9 37.36 -6.25 26.64
N ARG A 10 36.47 -6.75 25.84
CA ARG A 10 35.03 -6.84 26.16
C ARG A 10 34.53 -8.27 26.25
N ASP A 11 35.41 -9.25 26.10
CA ASP A 11 35.11 -10.66 26.25
C ASP A 11 35.17 -11.09 27.73
N PHE A 12 34.56 -12.22 28.04
CA PHE A 12 34.52 -12.78 29.40
C PHE A 12 35.89 -12.83 30.06
N ALA A 13 36.91 -13.26 29.33
CA ALA A 13 38.28 -13.44 29.87
C ALA A 13 38.90 -12.08 30.23
N GLY A 14 38.75 -11.07 29.34
CA GLY A 14 39.22 -9.71 29.57
C GLY A 14 38.51 -9.04 30.75
N LEU A 15 37.18 -9.15 30.81
CA LEU A 15 36.37 -8.61 31.91
C LEU A 15 36.71 -9.26 33.25
N ARG A 16 36.88 -10.59 33.26
CA ARG A 16 37.35 -11.31 34.45
C ARG A 16 38.71 -10.80 34.94
N GLN A 17 39.65 -10.62 34.01
CA GLN A 17 40.99 -10.13 34.36
C GLN A 17 40.96 -8.70 34.92
N ASP A 18 40.12 -7.83 34.32
CA ASP A 18 39.93 -6.45 34.80
C ASP A 18 39.29 -6.41 36.18
N LEU A 19 38.32 -7.31 36.48
CA LEU A 19 37.72 -7.44 37.80
C LEU A 19 38.74 -7.95 38.84
N VAL A 20 39.56 -8.91 38.48
CA VAL A 20 40.65 -9.41 39.35
C VAL A 20 41.66 -8.31 39.64
N ASN A 21 42.07 -7.55 38.62
CA ASN A 21 43.01 -6.43 38.78
C ASN A 21 42.42 -5.30 39.64
N PHE A 22 41.14 -4.96 39.41
CA PHE A 22 40.42 -4.00 40.23
C PHE A 22 40.38 -4.41 41.70
N THR A 23 40.09 -5.65 41.96
CA THR A 23 40.01 -6.16 43.34
C THR A 23 41.35 -6.19 44.04
N LYS A 24 42.42 -6.55 43.33
CA LYS A 24 43.79 -6.49 43.88
C LYS A 24 44.23 -5.05 44.18
N GLU A 25 43.79 -4.07 43.38
CA GLU A 25 44.18 -2.67 43.57
C GLU A 25 43.42 -2.01 44.74
N TYR A 26 42.11 -2.26 44.88
CA TYR A 26 41.25 -1.57 45.84
C TYR A 26 40.97 -2.34 47.13
N TYR A 27 41.11 -3.67 47.12
CA TYR A 27 40.80 -4.54 48.25
C TYR A 27 41.88 -5.61 48.48
N PRO A 28 43.17 -5.23 48.62
CA PRO A 28 44.29 -6.18 48.69
C PRO A 28 44.23 -7.12 49.91
N ASP A 29 43.64 -6.63 51.01
CA ASP A 29 43.55 -7.43 52.26
C ASP A 29 42.39 -8.42 52.30
N LEU A 30 41.38 -8.25 51.45
CA LEU A 30 40.20 -9.12 51.41
C LEU A 30 40.39 -10.38 50.56
N ILE A 31 41.40 -10.39 49.65
CA ILE A 31 41.53 -11.43 48.66
C ILE A 31 42.96 -11.99 48.66
N GLN A 32 43.22 -12.87 49.61
CA GLN A 32 44.49 -13.62 49.68
C GLN A 32 44.53 -14.87 48.80
N ASN A 33 43.38 -15.40 48.34
CA ASN A 33 43.29 -16.59 47.51
C ASN A 33 42.38 -16.38 46.29
N THR A 34 42.99 -16.30 45.12
CA THR A 34 42.33 -16.32 43.82
C THR A 34 42.22 -17.74 43.24
N ASN A 35 42.05 -18.76 44.08
CA ASN A 35 41.88 -20.11 43.61
C ASN A 35 40.52 -20.26 42.93
N ASP A 36 40.47 -20.90 41.76
CA ASP A 36 39.27 -21.06 40.94
C ASP A 36 38.11 -21.79 41.66
N ALA A 37 38.35 -22.42 42.78
CA ALA A 37 37.36 -23.09 43.61
C ALA A 37 36.78 -22.21 44.76
N SER A 38 37.15 -20.94 44.85
CA SER A 38 36.65 -20.07 45.92
C SER A 38 35.28 -19.46 45.53
N ILE A 39 34.38 -19.27 46.50
CA ILE A 39 33.09 -18.58 46.31
C ILE A 39 33.29 -17.19 45.68
N TYR A 40 34.41 -16.56 46.03
CA TYR A 40 34.79 -15.26 45.48
C TYR A 40 35.11 -15.33 43.98
N SER A 41 35.84 -16.35 43.52
CA SER A 41 36.11 -16.56 42.09
C SER A 41 34.81 -16.80 41.31
N VAL A 42 33.90 -17.59 41.87
CA VAL A 42 32.56 -17.80 41.26
C VAL A 42 31.77 -16.50 41.13
N LEU A 43 31.82 -15.60 42.13
CA LEU A 43 31.15 -14.29 42.05
C LEU A 43 31.80 -13.37 41.01
N LEU A 44 33.14 -13.39 40.87
CA LEU A 44 33.83 -12.64 39.82
C LEU A 44 33.45 -13.19 38.42
N ASP A 45 33.42 -14.50 38.27
CA ASP A 45 33.05 -15.14 37.02
C ASP A 45 31.59 -14.85 36.67
N LEU A 46 30.68 -14.85 37.63
CA LEU A 46 29.28 -14.47 37.42
C LEU A 46 29.17 -13.00 36.98
N ASN A 47 29.87 -12.07 37.62
CA ASN A 47 29.88 -10.65 37.23
C ASN A 47 30.52 -10.44 35.86
N ALA A 48 31.60 -11.16 35.55
CA ALA A 48 32.21 -11.12 34.21
C ALA A 48 31.26 -11.65 33.14
N ALA A 49 30.52 -12.73 33.40
CA ALA A 49 29.54 -13.30 32.50
C ALA A 49 28.33 -12.35 32.27
N ILE A 50 27.86 -11.68 33.34
CA ILE A 50 26.80 -10.67 33.22
C ILE A 50 27.30 -9.49 32.39
N ALA A 51 28.51 -9.00 32.62
CA ALA A 51 29.07 -7.89 31.89
C ALA A 51 29.30 -8.23 30.40
N ASP A 52 29.78 -9.44 30.10
CA ASP A 52 29.93 -9.93 28.72
C ASP A 52 28.58 -9.98 28.00
N ASN A 53 27.57 -10.53 28.66
CA ASN A 53 26.21 -10.58 28.11
C ASN A 53 25.62 -9.16 27.88
N LEU A 54 25.85 -8.23 28.81
CA LEU A 54 25.44 -6.83 28.62
C LEU A 54 26.16 -6.16 27.43
N HIS A 55 27.47 -6.40 27.28
CA HIS A 55 28.21 -5.87 26.11
C HIS A 55 27.68 -6.45 24.81
N PHE A 56 27.42 -7.76 24.78
CA PHE A 56 26.79 -8.39 23.61
C PHE A 56 25.44 -7.72 23.24
N HIS A 57 24.58 -7.47 24.23
CA HIS A 57 23.31 -6.78 23.98
C HIS A 57 23.50 -5.34 23.51
N ILE A 58 24.45 -4.59 24.08
CA ILE A 58 24.77 -3.21 23.67
C ILE A 58 25.26 -3.20 22.23
N ASP A 59 26.20 -4.08 21.89
CA ASP A 59 26.74 -4.18 20.52
C ASP A 59 25.66 -4.60 19.53
N ARG A 60 24.76 -5.50 19.94
CA ARG A 60 23.62 -5.90 19.13
C ARG A 60 22.65 -4.75 18.88
N VAL A 61 22.28 -3.99 19.91
CA VAL A 61 21.43 -2.80 19.77
C VAL A 61 22.10 -1.78 18.86
N TRP A 62 23.40 -1.56 19.02
CA TRP A 62 24.15 -0.66 18.16
C TRP A 62 24.14 -1.09 16.69
N GLN A 63 24.38 -2.37 16.42
CA GLN A 63 24.32 -2.95 15.07
C GLN A 63 22.93 -2.76 14.44
N GLU A 64 21.86 -2.94 15.23
CA GLU A 64 20.49 -2.78 14.75
C GLU A 64 20.13 -1.31 14.40
N THR A 65 20.90 -0.33 14.82
CA THR A 65 20.73 1.09 14.41
C THR A 65 21.40 1.42 13.09
N MET A 66 22.28 0.57 12.60
CA MET A 66 23.02 0.78 11.35
C MET A 66 22.39 0.00 10.20
N LEU A 67 22.15 0.66 9.06
CA LEU A 67 21.53 0.04 7.88
C LEU A 67 22.25 -1.23 7.42
N ASP A 68 23.59 -1.20 7.40
CA ASP A 68 24.41 -2.31 6.89
C ASP A 68 24.41 -3.54 7.80
N PHE A 69 24.22 -3.34 9.11
CA PHE A 69 24.34 -4.39 10.12
C PHE A 69 23.01 -4.85 10.71
N ALA A 70 21.92 -4.07 10.52
CA ALA A 70 20.61 -4.42 11.05
C ALA A 70 20.11 -5.77 10.50
N GLN A 71 19.82 -6.71 11.36
CA GLN A 71 19.37 -8.07 11.01
C GLN A 71 17.88 -8.27 11.24
N GLN A 72 17.25 -7.40 12.02
CA GLN A 72 15.81 -7.46 12.25
C GLN A 72 15.06 -6.63 11.24
N LYS A 73 14.01 -7.21 10.63
CA LYS A 73 13.14 -6.50 9.70
C LYS A 73 12.53 -5.25 10.34
N GLN A 74 12.21 -5.33 11.63
CA GLN A 74 11.66 -4.22 12.40
C GLN A 74 12.64 -3.02 12.47
N SER A 75 13.93 -3.27 12.66
CA SER A 75 14.96 -2.22 12.69
C SER A 75 15.05 -1.49 11.35
N LEU A 76 15.01 -2.24 10.23
CA LEU A 76 15.00 -1.65 8.89
C LEU A 76 13.73 -0.82 8.64
N PHE A 77 12.56 -1.24 9.13
CA PHE A 77 11.33 -0.45 9.05
C PHE A 77 11.45 0.87 9.81
N HIS A 78 12.07 0.86 10.99
CA HIS A 78 12.32 2.09 11.75
C HIS A 78 13.32 3.01 11.04
N ILE A 79 14.39 2.47 10.49
CA ILE A 79 15.38 3.23 9.72
C ILE A 79 14.71 3.85 8.48
N ALA A 80 13.95 3.07 7.71
CA ALA A 80 13.21 3.58 6.55
C ALA A 80 12.25 4.72 6.93
N LYS A 81 11.52 4.55 8.02
CA LYS A 81 10.60 5.57 8.52
C LYS A 81 11.33 6.86 8.95
N THR A 82 12.49 6.74 9.60
CA THR A 82 13.33 7.87 9.99
C THR A 82 13.80 8.66 8.77
N TYR A 83 14.07 7.99 7.66
CA TYR A 83 14.46 8.63 6.40
C TYR A 83 13.28 9.05 5.53
N GLY A 84 12.03 8.83 5.99
CA GLY A 84 10.82 9.16 5.23
C GLY A 84 10.58 8.25 4.02
N ILE A 85 11.17 7.07 4.00
CA ILE A 85 11.07 6.10 2.92
C ILE A 85 9.86 5.20 3.15
N ARG A 86 9.00 5.11 2.14
CA ARG A 86 7.82 4.24 2.15
C ARG A 86 8.21 2.83 1.73
N ILE A 87 7.92 1.85 2.59
CA ILE A 87 8.16 0.45 2.28
C ILE A 87 6.96 -0.10 1.52
N PRO A 88 7.14 -0.68 0.32
CA PRO A 88 6.05 -1.29 -0.43
C PRO A 88 5.60 -2.60 0.22
N GLY A 89 4.32 -2.93 0.02
CA GLY A 89 3.76 -4.25 0.33
C GLY A 89 4.02 -5.27 -0.77
N SER A 90 3.18 -6.33 -0.80
CA SER A 90 3.11 -7.24 -1.93
C SER A 90 2.65 -6.49 -3.19
N ARG A 91 3.04 -6.99 -4.36
CA ARG A 91 2.65 -6.43 -5.66
C ARG A 91 1.74 -7.39 -6.40
N PRO A 92 0.65 -6.91 -7.01
CA PRO A 92 -0.22 -7.73 -7.83
C PRO A 92 0.38 -7.96 -9.22
N SER A 93 0.08 -9.10 -9.82
CA SER A 93 0.35 -9.34 -11.23
C SER A 93 -0.73 -8.71 -12.11
N VAL A 94 -0.37 -8.42 -13.35
CA VAL A 94 -1.24 -7.88 -14.39
C VAL A 94 -1.20 -8.79 -15.60
N ALA A 95 -2.36 -9.08 -16.17
CA ALA A 95 -2.50 -9.82 -17.41
C ALA A 95 -3.38 -9.06 -18.41
N LEU A 96 -3.18 -9.27 -19.70
CA LEU A 96 -4.12 -8.83 -20.72
C LEU A 96 -5.08 -9.99 -21.01
N CYS A 97 -6.38 -9.73 -20.88
CA CYS A 97 -7.44 -10.70 -21.14
C CYS A 97 -8.30 -10.25 -22.34
N ASP A 98 -8.67 -11.21 -23.15
CA ASP A 98 -9.68 -11.08 -24.16
C ASP A 98 -11.03 -11.48 -23.56
N PHE A 99 -11.97 -10.53 -23.54
CA PHE A 99 -13.35 -10.72 -23.14
C PHE A 99 -14.20 -10.83 -24.42
N SER A 100 -14.90 -11.93 -24.61
CA SER A 100 -15.69 -12.21 -25.80
C SER A 100 -17.15 -12.44 -25.47
N ILE A 101 -18.06 -11.81 -26.23
CA ILE A 101 -19.50 -12.02 -26.16
C ILE A 101 -20.06 -12.35 -27.55
N ASN A 102 -21.17 -13.07 -27.60
CA ASN A 102 -21.88 -13.35 -28.84
C ASN A 102 -23.15 -12.49 -28.93
N VAL A 103 -23.15 -11.53 -29.85
CA VAL A 103 -24.25 -10.60 -30.07
C VAL A 103 -25.05 -11.07 -31.29
N PRO A 104 -26.40 -11.13 -31.25
CA PRO A 104 -27.23 -11.55 -32.40
C PRO A 104 -27.04 -10.63 -33.59
N ALA A 105 -27.18 -11.19 -34.80
CA ALA A 105 -27.15 -10.40 -36.02
C ALA A 105 -28.52 -9.75 -36.32
N LYS A 106 -28.48 -8.52 -36.83
CA LYS A 106 -29.62 -7.78 -37.35
C LYS A 106 -29.38 -7.43 -38.83
N GLY A 107 -29.85 -8.31 -39.73
CA GLY A 107 -29.48 -8.23 -41.15
C GLY A 107 -28.01 -8.58 -41.34
N ASP A 108 -27.22 -7.74 -41.99
CA ASP A 108 -25.79 -7.95 -42.25
C ASP A 108 -24.88 -7.34 -41.19
N LYS A 109 -25.43 -6.86 -40.08
CA LYS A 109 -24.69 -6.26 -38.95
C LYS A 109 -25.08 -6.90 -37.63
N ASP A 110 -24.31 -6.66 -36.61
CA ASP A 110 -24.68 -6.95 -35.21
C ASP A 110 -25.83 -6.05 -34.76
N ASP A 111 -26.55 -6.49 -33.77
CA ASP A 111 -27.56 -5.67 -33.11
C ASP A 111 -26.90 -4.94 -31.92
N ASP A 112 -26.47 -3.69 -32.15
CA ASP A 112 -25.78 -2.82 -31.18
C ASP A 112 -26.54 -2.62 -29.86
N ARG A 113 -27.86 -2.86 -29.83
CA ARG A 113 -28.67 -2.80 -28.61
C ARG A 113 -28.33 -3.85 -27.58
N TYR A 114 -27.67 -4.95 -28.01
CA TYR A 114 -27.24 -6.03 -27.13
C TYR A 114 -25.74 -5.98 -26.81
N GLU A 115 -25.02 -4.98 -27.32
CA GLU A 115 -23.67 -4.69 -26.90
C GLU A 115 -23.70 -4.03 -25.51
N GLY A 116 -23.31 -4.77 -24.50
CA GLY A 116 -23.39 -4.31 -23.11
C GLY A 116 -22.11 -3.67 -22.60
N ILE A 117 -22.19 -3.20 -21.37
CA ILE A 117 -21.04 -2.67 -20.60
C ILE A 117 -20.78 -3.59 -19.41
N LEU A 118 -19.60 -4.19 -19.37
CA LEU A 118 -19.09 -4.89 -18.19
C LEU A 118 -18.47 -3.87 -17.24
N ARG A 119 -19.04 -3.74 -16.05
CA ARG A 119 -18.60 -2.75 -15.08
C ARG A 119 -17.24 -3.08 -14.48
N ALA A 120 -16.48 -2.06 -14.11
CA ALA A 120 -15.22 -2.18 -13.40
C ALA A 120 -15.39 -2.98 -12.11
N GLY A 121 -14.41 -3.82 -11.79
CA GLY A 121 -14.47 -4.74 -10.67
C GLY A 121 -15.05 -6.11 -11.02
N ALA A 122 -15.27 -6.40 -12.31
CA ALA A 122 -15.60 -7.75 -12.77
C ALA A 122 -14.47 -8.71 -12.39
N GLN A 123 -14.84 -9.83 -11.74
CA GLN A 123 -13.91 -10.81 -11.19
C GLN A 123 -13.78 -12.00 -12.13
N VAL A 124 -12.54 -12.28 -12.50
CA VAL A 124 -12.14 -13.44 -13.29
C VAL A 124 -11.11 -14.26 -12.53
N SER A 125 -11.07 -15.56 -12.71
CA SER A 125 -10.17 -16.41 -11.95
C SER A 125 -9.42 -17.43 -12.80
N GLY A 126 -8.33 -17.93 -12.25
CA GLY A 126 -7.54 -19.01 -12.80
C GLY A 126 -6.40 -19.37 -11.85
N GLY A 127 -6.01 -20.65 -11.82
CA GLY A 127 -4.92 -21.11 -10.95
C GLY A 127 -5.12 -20.84 -9.46
N GLY A 128 -6.36 -20.70 -9.00
CA GLY A 128 -6.67 -20.33 -7.60
C GLY A 128 -6.49 -18.85 -7.25
N GLN A 129 -6.23 -18.00 -8.26
CA GLN A 129 -6.07 -16.57 -8.11
C GLN A 129 -7.23 -15.80 -8.74
N ILE A 130 -7.65 -14.71 -8.10
CA ILE A 130 -8.73 -13.84 -8.59
C ILE A 130 -8.10 -12.56 -9.15
N PHE A 131 -8.63 -12.11 -10.27
CA PHE A 131 -8.25 -10.87 -10.93
C PHE A 131 -9.49 -10.00 -11.12
N GLU A 132 -9.33 -8.69 -11.10
CA GLU A 132 -10.40 -7.72 -11.32
C GLU A 132 -10.07 -6.79 -12.49
N THR A 133 -11.11 -6.40 -13.24
CA THR A 133 -11.01 -5.32 -14.23
C THR A 133 -10.90 -3.97 -13.51
N ILE A 134 -10.08 -3.06 -14.04
CA ILE A 134 -9.86 -1.73 -13.45
C ILE A 134 -10.88 -0.73 -13.94
N SER A 135 -11.28 -0.84 -15.21
CA SER A 135 -12.19 0.07 -15.92
C SER A 135 -13.40 -0.68 -16.45
N ASP A 136 -14.45 0.08 -16.78
CA ASP A 136 -15.61 -0.45 -17.51
C ASP A 136 -15.17 -0.94 -18.88
N ILE A 137 -15.66 -2.11 -19.31
CA ILE A 137 -15.45 -2.65 -20.65
C ILE A 137 -16.72 -2.44 -21.45
N ASP A 138 -16.71 -1.45 -22.31
CA ASP A 138 -17.82 -1.11 -23.20
C ASP A 138 -17.64 -1.85 -24.55
N PHE A 139 -18.45 -2.85 -24.81
CA PHE A 139 -18.39 -3.63 -26.06
C PHE A 139 -18.89 -2.84 -27.28
N SER A 140 -19.64 -1.73 -27.08
CA SER A 140 -20.09 -0.89 -28.17
C SER A 140 -18.99 0.04 -28.70
N ASN A 141 -18.06 0.43 -27.82
CA ASN A 141 -16.97 1.33 -28.18
C ASN A 141 -15.80 0.54 -28.82
N PRO A 142 -15.40 0.83 -30.09
CA PRO A 142 -14.27 0.15 -30.72
C PRO A 142 -12.90 0.55 -30.16
N PHE A 143 -12.83 1.60 -29.35
CA PHE A 143 -11.58 2.15 -28.83
C PHE A 143 -11.41 1.91 -27.34
N ASN A 144 -10.17 1.83 -26.87
CA ASN A 144 -9.82 1.87 -25.46
C ASN A 144 -9.74 3.33 -24.95
N GLU A 145 -9.47 3.52 -23.66
CA GLU A 145 -9.29 4.85 -23.06
C GLU A 145 -8.15 5.68 -23.70
N LYS A 146 -7.18 5.02 -24.36
CA LYS A 146 -6.07 5.66 -25.06
C LYS A 146 -6.40 6.06 -26.50
N GLY A 147 -7.59 5.70 -27.00
CA GLY A 147 -8.00 5.91 -28.38
C GLY A 147 -7.44 4.91 -29.38
N GLU A 148 -6.90 3.78 -28.92
CA GLU A 148 -6.41 2.69 -29.74
C GLU A 148 -7.54 1.70 -29.99
N THR A 149 -7.60 1.09 -31.17
CA THR A 149 -8.59 0.04 -31.49
C THR A 149 -8.27 -1.23 -30.71
N ASN A 150 -9.19 -1.66 -29.85
CA ASN A 150 -9.04 -2.87 -29.03
C ASN A 150 -10.24 -3.83 -29.16
N ARG A 151 -11.07 -3.65 -30.19
CA ARG A 151 -12.25 -4.45 -30.47
C ARG A 151 -12.04 -5.28 -31.73
N LEU A 152 -12.22 -6.61 -31.60
CA LEU A 152 -12.29 -7.53 -32.74
C LEU A 152 -13.73 -8.01 -32.90
N LYS A 153 -14.21 -8.09 -34.15
CA LYS A 153 -15.55 -8.50 -34.47
C LYS A 153 -15.50 -9.58 -35.55
N ILE A 154 -16.01 -10.76 -35.23
CA ILE A 154 -16.00 -11.94 -36.10
C ILE A 154 -17.43 -12.38 -36.35
N PRO A 155 -17.89 -12.49 -37.61
CA PRO A 155 -19.22 -13.01 -37.95
C PRO A 155 -19.28 -14.55 -37.77
N ASN A 156 -20.38 -15.01 -37.21
CA ASN A 156 -20.69 -16.45 -37.05
C ASN A 156 -21.82 -16.84 -37.99
N PHE A 157 -21.62 -17.90 -38.77
CA PHE A 157 -22.57 -18.41 -39.73
C PHE A 157 -23.10 -19.78 -39.30
N ASP A 158 -24.35 -20.10 -39.70
CA ASP A 158 -24.91 -21.43 -39.53
C ASP A 158 -24.41 -22.38 -40.63
N ASN A 159 -24.84 -23.66 -40.57
CA ASN A 159 -24.50 -24.67 -41.56
C ASN A 159 -25.03 -24.32 -42.98
N ASN A 160 -25.96 -23.39 -43.10
CA ASN A 160 -26.55 -22.93 -44.35
C ASN A 160 -25.91 -21.61 -44.85
N ASN A 161 -24.76 -21.25 -44.28
CA ASN A 161 -24.02 -20.01 -44.56
C ASN A 161 -24.85 -18.73 -44.31
N LYS A 162 -25.83 -18.79 -43.40
CA LYS A 162 -26.61 -17.67 -42.94
C LYS A 162 -25.96 -17.05 -41.69
N LEU A 163 -25.80 -15.75 -41.69
CA LEU A 163 -25.27 -15.02 -40.53
C LEU A 163 -26.24 -15.12 -39.34
N ILE A 164 -25.75 -15.57 -38.19
CA ILE A 164 -26.55 -15.71 -36.96
C ILE A 164 -26.18 -14.69 -35.92
N SER A 165 -24.86 -14.53 -35.66
CA SER A 165 -24.35 -13.69 -34.61
C SER A 165 -22.96 -13.14 -34.94
N TYR A 166 -22.49 -12.22 -34.12
CA TYR A 166 -21.11 -11.74 -34.14
C TYR A 166 -20.47 -12.06 -32.79
N THR A 167 -19.25 -12.59 -32.82
CA THR A 167 -18.40 -12.66 -31.64
C THR A 167 -17.63 -11.34 -31.55
N ILE A 168 -17.89 -10.58 -30.48
CA ILE A 168 -17.22 -9.32 -30.19
C ILE A 168 -16.22 -9.57 -29.06
N THR A 169 -14.95 -9.34 -29.35
CA THR A 169 -13.87 -9.51 -28.39
C THR A 169 -13.24 -8.17 -28.05
N LYS A 170 -13.10 -7.87 -26.77
CA LYS A 170 -12.37 -6.71 -26.26
C LYS A 170 -11.18 -7.15 -25.41
N ARG A 171 -10.07 -6.48 -25.64
CA ARG A 171 -8.82 -6.75 -24.93
C ARG A 171 -8.59 -5.69 -23.88
N GLU A 172 -8.62 -6.10 -22.60
CA GLU A 172 -8.45 -5.21 -21.47
C GLU A 172 -7.53 -5.81 -20.39
N PRO A 173 -6.79 -4.98 -19.65
CA PRO A 173 -5.95 -5.44 -18.55
C PRO A 173 -6.79 -5.84 -17.34
N VAL A 174 -6.39 -6.94 -16.70
CA VAL A 174 -6.89 -7.37 -15.39
C VAL A 174 -5.76 -7.41 -14.38
N VAL A 175 -6.08 -7.06 -13.16
CA VAL A 175 -5.10 -6.96 -12.05
C VAL A 175 -5.47 -7.95 -10.96
N ASN A 176 -4.49 -8.74 -10.52
CA ASN A 176 -4.69 -9.67 -9.41
C ASN A 176 -5.18 -8.95 -8.15
N GLY A 177 -6.07 -9.60 -7.44
CA GLY A 177 -6.60 -9.17 -6.17
C GLY A 177 -8.10 -8.92 -6.18
N VAL A 178 -8.62 -8.74 -4.97
CA VAL A 178 -10.05 -8.52 -4.70
C VAL A 178 -10.24 -7.23 -3.94
N THR A 179 -11.21 -6.45 -4.38
CA THR A 179 -11.63 -5.21 -3.71
C THR A 179 -12.60 -5.54 -2.58
N LYS A 180 -12.27 -5.09 -1.37
CA LYS A 180 -13.09 -5.24 -0.16
C LYS A 180 -13.44 -3.91 0.46
N ILE A 181 -14.48 -3.92 1.31
CA ILE A 181 -14.89 -2.76 2.10
C ILE A 181 -14.84 -3.14 3.58
N PHE A 182 -13.99 -2.45 4.32
CA PHE A 182 -13.93 -2.55 5.79
C PHE A 182 -14.72 -1.40 6.41
N ARG A 183 -15.55 -1.73 7.40
CA ARG A 183 -16.35 -0.76 8.17
C ARG A 183 -15.72 -0.59 9.54
N LYS A 184 -15.43 0.64 9.91
CA LYS A 184 -14.94 0.99 11.25
C LYS A 184 -15.83 2.07 11.85
N ALA A 185 -16.66 1.72 12.82
CA ALA A 185 -17.35 2.69 13.65
C ALA A 185 -16.33 3.39 14.56
N ILE A 186 -16.38 4.71 14.60
CA ILE A 186 -15.48 5.55 15.38
C ILE A 186 -16.10 5.84 16.73
N SER A 187 -15.45 5.37 17.78
CA SER A 187 -15.83 5.57 19.18
C SER A 187 -15.02 6.70 19.82
N GLN A 188 -15.40 7.09 21.04
CA GLN A 188 -14.65 8.06 21.83
C GLN A 188 -13.20 7.63 22.07
N ARG A 189 -12.91 6.32 22.14
CA ARG A 189 -11.54 5.79 22.31
C ARG A 189 -10.64 6.05 21.09
N ASP A 190 -11.25 6.22 19.93
CA ASP A 190 -10.57 6.50 18.67
C ASP A 190 -10.28 8.01 18.48
N GLN A 191 -10.77 8.88 19.38
CA GLN A 191 -10.54 10.32 19.40
C GLN A 191 -9.16 10.68 19.97
N LYS A 192 -8.11 10.23 19.28
CA LYS A 192 -6.71 10.48 19.68
C LYS A 192 -5.93 11.02 18.50
N PRO A 193 -5.00 11.98 18.72
CA PRO A 193 -4.07 12.40 17.69
C PRO A 193 -3.34 11.21 17.09
N PHE A 194 -3.19 11.21 15.77
CA PHE A 194 -2.51 10.17 15.00
C PHE A 194 -3.07 8.77 15.23
N VAL A 195 -4.41 8.67 15.37
CA VAL A 195 -5.07 7.38 15.53
C VAL A 195 -4.73 6.44 14.40
N LYS A 196 -4.42 5.19 14.73
CA LYS A 196 -4.10 4.12 13.80
C LYS A 196 -5.26 3.16 13.66
N ILE A 197 -5.68 2.90 12.43
CA ILE A 197 -6.70 1.91 12.11
C ILE A 197 -6.05 0.79 11.29
N TYR A 198 -6.01 -0.41 11.85
CA TYR A 198 -5.48 -1.60 11.20
C TYR A 198 -6.55 -2.25 10.34
N LEU A 199 -6.17 -2.67 9.13
CA LEU A 199 -7.02 -3.51 8.31
C LEU A 199 -6.91 -4.97 8.76
N PRO A 200 -8.02 -5.74 8.68
CA PRO A 200 -8.07 -7.08 9.26
C PRO A 200 -7.23 -8.11 8.48
N GLU A 201 -7.02 -7.90 7.19
CA GLU A 201 -6.30 -8.83 6.34
C GLU A 201 -4.82 -8.48 6.17
N LYS A 202 -4.03 -9.51 5.89
CA LYS A 202 -2.67 -9.38 5.35
C LYS A 202 -2.72 -9.26 3.83
N ASN A 203 -1.59 -8.94 3.21
CA ASN A 203 -1.46 -8.77 1.76
C ASN A 203 -2.39 -7.69 1.19
N VAL A 204 -2.62 -6.63 1.94
CA VAL A 204 -3.30 -5.45 1.44
C VAL A 204 -2.40 -4.75 0.43
N LEU A 205 -2.90 -4.53 -0.78
CA LEU A 205 -2.18 -3.85 -1.86
C LEU A 205 -2.21 -2.34 -1.71
N GLY A 206 -3.31 -1.82 -1.15
CA GLY A 206 -3.50 -0.41 -0.91
C GLY A 206 -4.98 -0.05 -0.73
N VAL A 207 -5.20 1.19 -0.32
CA VAL A 207 -6.53 1.76 -0.17
C VAL A 207 -6.93 2.47 -1.44
N THR A 208 -8.14 2.19 -1.91
CA THR A 208 -8.69 2.85 -3.10
C THR A 208 -9.41 4.14 -2.73
N THR A 209 -10.27 4.08 -1.71
CA THR A 209 -11.09 5.22 -1.30
C THR A 209 -11.56 5.03 0.14
N ILE A 210 -11.59 6.11 0.90
CA ILE A 210 -12.21 6.16 2.23
C ILE A 210 -13.27 7.24 2.23
N ILE A 211 -14.45 6.90 2.72
CA ILE A 211 -15.52 7.85 3.00
C ILE A 211 -15.99 7.69 4.45
N HIS A 212 -16.54 8.74 5.02
CA HIS A 212 -17.22 8.66 6.31
C HIS A 212 -18.70 9.00 6.16
N LYS A 213 -19.51 8.36 6.97
CA LYS A 213 -20.94 8.65 7.11
C LYS A 213 -21.28 8.87 8.57
N GLU A 214 -22.19 9.79 8.85
CA GLU A 214 -22.71 9.99 10.20
C GLU A 214 -23.53 8.78 10.63
N GLY A 215 -23.36 8.38 11.89
CA GLY A 215 -23.98 7.19 12.48
C GLY A 215 -23.04 5.99 12.57
N THR A 216 -23.42 5.03 13.38
CA THR A 216 -22.63 3.82 13.69
C THR A 216 -23.27 2.52 13.20
N SER A 217 -24.52 2.57 12.75
CA SER A 217 -25.27 1.39 12.29
C SER A 217 -25.74 1.58 10.85
N PHE A 218 -25.28 0.71 9.95
CA PHE A 218 -25.64 0.71 8.53
C PHE A 218 -26.02 -0.71 8.09
N ALA A 219 -27.13 -0.83 7.36
CA ALA A 219 -27.61 -2.11 6.84
C ALA A 219 -26.78 -2.67 5.68
N GLY A 220 -26.11 -1.80 4.91
CA GLY A 220 -25.36 -2.19 3.70
C GLY A 220 -24.04 -1.44 3.54
N ASN A 221 -23.29 -1.79 2.49
CA ASN A 221 -22.13 -1.03 2.05
C ASN A 221 -22.59 0.16 1.21
N PRO A 222 -21.80 1.26 1.18
CA PRO A 222 -22.05 2.37 0.27
C PRO A 222 -22.00 1.91 -1.19
N THR A 223 -22.82 2.54 -2.01
CA THR A 223 -22.82 2.32 -3.45
C THR A 223 -21.59 2.92 -4.12
N SER A 224 -21.28 2.51 -5.34
CA SER A 224 -20.16 3.07 -6.09
C SER A 224 -20.27 4.58 -6.28
N SER A 225 -21.49 5.12 -6.45
CA SER A 225 -21.74 6.56 -6.57
C SER A 225 -21.41 7.33 -5.29
N GLU A 226 -21.67 6.75 -4.11
CA GLU A 226 -21.36 7.37 -2.82
C GLU A 226 -19.85 7.49 -2.56
N PHE A 227 -19.05 6.53 -3.07
CA PHE A 227 -17.59 6.63 -3.01
C PHE A 227 -17.00 7.72 -3.91
N ILE A 228 -17.79 8.26 -4.83
CA ILE A 228 -17.38 9.30 -5.78
C ILE A 228 -17.65 10.72 -5.23
N THR A 229 -18.60 10.87 -4.29
CA THR A 229 -18.98 12.16 -3.71
C THR A 229 -17.84 12.76 -2.88
N GLU A 230 -17.40 13.98 -3.21
CA GLU A 230 -16.19 14.58 -2.64
C GLU A 230 -16.32 15.03 -1.17
N GLN A 231 -17.52 15.35 -0.71
CA GLN A 231 -17.74 15.97 0.61
C GLN A 231 -17.34 15.11 1.80
N ASN A 232 -17.45 13.78 1.68
CA ASN A 232 -17.20 12.82 2.76
C ASN A 232 -15.94 11.98 2.54
N LYS A 233 -15.07 12.42 1.63
CA LYS A 233 -13.89 11.67 1.20
C LYS A 233 -12.66 12.00 2.05
N TRP A 234 -11.84 10.98 2.29
CA TRP A 234 -10.50 11.10 2.86
C TRP A 234 -9.47 10.88 1.76
N TYR A 235 -8.37 11.62 1.84
CA TYR A 235 -7.33 11.59 0.82
C TYR A 235 -6.05 10.99 1.37
N GLU A 236 -5.47 10.06 0.63
CA GLU A 236 -4.15 9.54 0.94
C GLU A 236 -3.09 10.59 0.57
N VAL A 237 -2.17 10.83 1.49
CA VAL A 237 -1.05 11.76 1.31
C VAL A 237 0.26 11.06 1.63
N GLN A 238 1.37 11.58 1.10
CA GLN A 238 2.70 11.04 1.40
C GLN A 238 3.13 11.38 2.82
N SER A 239 2.76 12.56 3.29
CA SER A 239 3.03 13.06 4.65
C SER A 239 1.84 13.87 5.15
N LEU A 240 1.53 13.79 6.44
CA LEU A 240 0.45 14.58 7.06
C LEU A 240 0.72 16.08 7.04
N VAL A 241 1.93 16.51 6.75
CA VAL A 241 2.27 17.94 6.54
C VAL A 241 1.74 18.45 5.19
N GLN A 242 1.56 17.56 4.21
CA GLN A 242 1.02 17.92 2.90
C GLN A 242 -0.42 18.42 3.04
N ASP A 243 -0.72 19.63 2.58
CA ASP A 243 -2.04 20.26 2.68
C ASP A 243 -2.85 20.26 1.37
N LYS A 244 -2.22 19.90 0.24
CA LYS A 244 -2.83 19.91 -1.08
C LYS A 244 -2.68 18.53 -1.75
N VAL A 245 -3.75 18.10 -2.41
CA VAL A 245 -3.79 16.88 -3.22
C VAL A 245 -4.24 17.24 -4.63
N PHE A 246 -3.60 16.66 -5.63
CA PHE A 246 -4.03 16.78 -7.02
C PHE A 246 -5.24 15.89 -7.28
N VAL A 247 -6.33 16.47 -7.71
CA VAL A 247 -7.55 15.75 -8.10
C VAL A 247 -7.74 15.92 -9.60
N PRO A 248 -7.70 14.82 -10.38
CA PRO A 248 -7.94 14.89 -11.81
C PRO A 248 -9.39 15.30 -12.10
N SER A 249 -9.60 16.18 -13.09
CA SER A 249 -10.93 16.56 -13.51
C SER A 249 -11.69 15.38 -14.11
N LYS A 250 -12.97 15.25 -13.74
CA LYS A 250 -13.87 14.23 -14.29
C LYS A 250 -14.45 14.64 -15.66
N THR A 251 -14.28 15.88 -16.06
CA THR A 251 -14.79 16.36 -17.33
C THR A 251 -13.99 15.72 -18.46
N ALA A 252 -14.64 14.85 -19.23
CA ALA A 252 -14.08 14.36 -20.47
C ALA A 252 -13.88 15.59 -21.38
N VAL A 253 -12.63 15.98 -21.57
CA VAL A 253 -12.30 16.97 -22.59
C VAL A 253 -12.55 16.27 -23.93
N SER A 254 -13.52 16.73 -24.69
CA SER A 254 -13.92 16.17 -25.99
C SER A 254 -12.79 16.25 -27.03
N ASP A 255 -11.71 16.92 -26.73
CA ASP A 255 -10.55 17.03 -27.60
C ASP A 255 -9.54 15.89 -27.33
N LYS A 256 -9.22 15.18 -28.40
CA LYS A 256 -8.35 14.01 -28.54
C LYS A 256 -6.92 14.14 -27.98
N LYS A 257 -6.65 15.09 -27.11
CA LYS A 257 -5.38 15.24 -26.40
C LYS A 257 -5.58 14.82 -24.96
N ASN A 258 -4.99 13.69 -24.59
CA ASN A 258 -5.04 13.00 -23.31
C ASN A 258 -4.45 13.77 -22.12
N PHE A 259 -4.73 15.05 -21.98
CA PHE A 259 -4.40 15.79 -20.77
C PHE A 259 -5.61 15.74 -19.83
N LYS A 260 -5.55 14.89 -18.83
CA LYS A 260 -6.46 14.98 -17.68
C LYS A 260 -6.10 16.27 -16.95
N ALA A 261 -6.79 17.35 -17.28
CA ALA A 261 -6.74 18.56 -16.47
C ALA A 261 -7.19 18.19 -15.05
N GLY A 262 -6.57 18.78 -14.06
CA GLY A 262 -6.92 18.58 -12.65
C GLY A 262 -6.54 19.81 -11.86
N GLU A 263 -6.94 19.85 -10.62
CA GLU A 263 -6.64 20.96 -9.71
C GLU A 263 -6.04 20.45 -8.39
N TYR A 264 -5.26 21.32 -7.76
CA TYR A 264 -4.80 21.09 -6.40
C TYR A 264 -5.83 21.62 -5.41
N ILE A 265 -6.50 20.71 -4.71
CA ILE A 265 -7.43 21.05 -3.64
C ILE A 265 -6.74 21.00 -2.29
N ARG A 266 -7.11 21.90 -1.38
CA ARG A 266 -6.67 21.85 0.01
C ARG A 266 -7.52 20.83 0.77
N VAL A 267 -6.87 19.88 1.46
CA VAL A 267 -7.56 18.77 2.14
C VAL A 267 -7.20 18.74 3.62
N ASN A 268 -8.22 18.69 4.46
CA ASN A 268 -8.09 18.47 5.89
C ASN A 268 -8.30 16.99 6.26
N ASN A 269 -9.24 16.31 5.56
CA ASN A 269 -9.49 14.88 5.72
C ASN A 269 -8.42 14.09 4.97
N LYS A 270 -7.33 13.76 5.64
CA LYS A 270 -6.17 13.09 5.06
C LYS A 270 -5.62 12.02 5.98
N PHE A 271 -4.97 11.03 5.37
CA PHE A 271 -4.34 9.91 6.07
C PHE A 271 -3.08 9.47 5.33
N ILE A 272 -2.20 8.79 6.04
CA ILE A 272 -1.06 8.06 5.48
C ILE A 272 -1.25 6.57 5.69
N THR A 273 -0.62 5.78 4.84
CA THR A 273 -0.66 4.31 4.91
C THR A 273 0.72 3.76 5.15
N GLU A 274 0.82 2.74 6.01
CA GLU A 274 2.07 2.09 6.36
C GLU A 274 1.84 0.58 6.53
N TYR A 275 2.92 -0.21 6.34
CA TYR A 275 2.94 -1.63 6.67
C TYR A 275 3.69 -1.86 7.98
N THR A 276 3.28 -2.90 8.71
CA THR A 276 4.09 -3.42 9.81
C THR A 276 5.11 -4.44 9.28
N PRO A 277 6.18 -4.73 10.03
CA PRO A 277 7.13 -5.79 9.67
C PRO A 277 6.48 -7.16 9.48
N GLU A 278 5.38 -7.42 10.18
CA GLU A 278 4.59 -8.66 10.12
C GLU A 278 3.63 -8.72 8.91
N GLY A 279 3.57 -7.64 8.10
CA GLY A 279 2.76 -7.55 6.89
C GLY A 279 1.32 -7.07 7.09
N PHE A 280 0.97 -6.52 8.27
CA PHE A 280 -0.30 -5.84 8.45
C PHE A 280 -0.25 -4.43 7.90
N PHE A 281 -1.37 -3.98 7.40
CA PHE A 281 -1.54 -2.65 6.82
C PHE A 281 -2.37 -1.77 7.76
N PHE A 282 -1.95 -0.54 7.96
CA PHE A 282 -2.68 0.40 8.80
C PHE A 282 -2.69 1.82 8.23
N LEU A 283 -3.71 2.54 8.62
CA LEU A 283 -3.89 3.95 8.30
C LEU A 283 -3.61 4.80 9.53
N THR A 284 -2.88 5.89 9.34
CA THR A 284 -2.69 6.90 10.39
C THR A 284 -3.36 8.19 9.96
N PHE A 285 -4.24 8.71 10.79
CA PHE A 285 -4.98 9.95 10.56
C PHE A 285 -4.24 11.16 11.14
N GLY A 286 -4.79 12.35 10.97
CA GLY A 286 -4.17 13.59 11.41
C GLY A 286 -4.11 13.77 12.94
N SER A 287 -3.63 14.94 13.35
CA SER A 287 -3.55 15.32 14.79
C SER A 287 -4.87 15.81 15.37
N GLY A 288 -5.85 16.13 14.51
CA GLY A 288 -7.02 16.89 14.93
C GLY A 288 -6.68 18.34 15.24
N ASN A 289 -7.60 19.04 15.88
CA ASN A 289 -7.31 20.34 16.47
C ASN A 289 -6.37 20.10 17.67
N VAL A 290 -5.20 20.66 17.59
CA VAL A 290 -4.34 20.76 18.78
C VAL A 290 -4.99 21.84 19.63
N ASP A 291 -5.57 21.46 20.77
CA ASP A 291 -6.03 22.45 21.76
C ASP A 291 -4.82 23.34 22.08
N PRO A 292 -4.94 24.65 21.90
CA PRO A 292 -3.85 25.53 22.30
C PRO A 292 -3.55 25.22 23.76
N LEU A 293 -2.28 25.02 24.08
CA LEU A 293 -1.86 24.93 25.46
C LEU A 293 -2.33 26.21 26.13
N ASP A 294 -3.38 26.14 26.95
CA ASP A 294 -4.03 27.30 27.60
C ASP A 294 -3.04 28.31 28.22
N ASN A 295 -1.92 27.79 28.71
CA ASN A 295 -0.86 28.63 29.32
C ASN A 295 0.04 29.34 28.27
N LEU A 296 0.21 28.75 27.08
CA LEU A 296 1.05 29.33 26.04
C LEU A 296 0.29 30.42 25.27
N ASP A 297 -1.02 30.22 25.07
CA ASP A 297 -1.90 31.17 24.41
C ASP A 297 -1.99 32.48 25.22
N ASN A 298 -2.16 32.38 26.54
CA ASN A 298 -2.16 33.52 27.45
C ASN A 298 -0.82 34.27 27.47
N TYR A 299 0.31 33.56 27.40
CA TYR A 299 1.63 34.21 27.42
C TYR A 299 1.92 34.93 26.10
N ILE A 300 1.63 34.33 24.97
CA ILE A 300 1.95 34.89 23.65
C ILE A 300 0.95 35.98 23.25
N THR A 301 -0.36 35.79 23.53
CA THR A 301 -1.38 36.83 23.24
C THR A 301 -1.13 38.12 23.99
N ASN A 302 -0.71 38.03 25.28
CA ASN A 302 -0.44 39.20 26.09
C ASN A 302 0.87 39.91 25.70
N ASN A 303 1.88 39.16 25.22
CA ASN A 303 3.20 39.74 24.93
C ASN A 303 3.42 40.12 23.47
N LEU A 304 2.84 39.38 22.51
CA LEU A 304 3.10 39.55 21.07
C LEU A 304 1.90 40.07 20.27
N LYS A 305 0.73 40.22 20.87
CA LYS A 305 -0.53 40.59 20.18
C LYS A 305 -0.82 39.75 18.91
N VAL A 306 -0.36 38.52 18.88
CA VAL A 306 -0.58 37.54 17.79
C VAL A 306 -1.67 36.59 18.21
N ASN A 307 -2.66 36.40 17.36
CA ASN A 307 -3.71 35.42 17.62
C ASN A 307 -3.18 33.99 17.34
N LEU A 308 -2.65 33.35 18.38
CA LEU A 308 -2.01 32.02 18.29
C LEU A 308 -3.01 30.95 17.89
N SER A 309 -4.28 31.06 18.29
CA SER A 309 -5.33 30.08 17.92
C SER A 309 -5.51 30.00 16.40
N THR A 310 -5.47 31.14 15.71
CA THR A 310 -5.52 31.19 14.25
C THR A 310 -4.28 30.59 13.61
N TYR A 311 -3.11 30.80 14.22
CA TYR A 311 -1.85 30.24 13.72
C TYR A 311 -1.79 28.72 13.92
N LEU A 312 -2.17 28.22 15.10
CA LEU A 312 -2.21 26.78 15.42
C LEU A 312 -3.29 26.02 14.65
N ASN A 313 -4.45 26.62 14.39
CA ASN A 313 -5.46 26.04 13.51
C ASN A 313 -4.94 25.85 12.07
N ASN A 314 -4.05 26.71 11.62
CA ASN A 314 -3.37 26.56 10.32
C ASN A 314 -2.25 25.52 10.35
N MET A 315 -1.76 25.10 11.51
CA MET A 315 -0.74 24.08 11.69
C MET A 315 -1.31 22.66 11.97
N SER A 316 -2.63 22.47 11.91
CA SER A 316 -3.23 21.14 12.08
C SER A 316 -2.69 20.18 11.03
N LEU A 317 -2.17 19.05 11.47
CA LEU A 317 -1.66 17.97 10.60
C LEU A 317 -2.80 17.12 10.00
N GLY A 318 -3.97 17.69 9.87
CA GLY A 318 -5.17 17.06 9.33
C GLY A 318 -6.18 16.61 10.40
N ALA A 319 -7.39 16.32 9.97
CA ALA A 319 -8.48 15.91 10.83
C ALA A 319 -8.26 14.52 11.42
N ILE A 320 -8.89 14.27 12.57
CA ILE A 320 -9.18 12.92 13.07
C ILE A 320 -10.59 12.51 12.66
N PRO A 321 -10.87 11.20 12.46
CA PRO A 321 -12.23 10.73 12.21
C PRO A 321 -13.17 11.15 13.36
N LYS A 322 -14.29 11.77 13.02
CA LYS A 322 -15.26 12.28 14.00
C LYS A 322 -15.93 11.13 14.74
N GLN A 323 -16.17 11.32 16.05
CA GLN A 323 -16.96 10.39 16.87
C GLN A 323 -18.38 10.20 16.29
N ASP A 324 -18.98 9.05 16.53
CA ASP A 324 -20.31 8.66 16.05
C ASP A 324 -20.46 8.70 14.52
N THR A 325 -19.32 8.51 13.82
CA THR A 325 -19.30 8.27 12.38
C THR A 325 -18.77 6.88 12.07
N THR A 326 -19.07 6.38 10.89
CA THR A 326 -18.51 5.14 10.36
C THR A 326 -17.62 5.44 9.16
N LEU A 327 -16.38 4.96 9.22
CA LEU A 327 -15.49 4.93 8.07
C LEU A 327 -15.75 3.69 7.24
N PHE A 328 -15.93 3.90 5.94
CA PHE A 328 -15.97 2.84 4.93
C PHE A 328 -14.68 2.91 4.13
N ILE A 329 -13.83 1.93 4.35
CA ILE A 329 -12.50 1.85 3.74
C ILE A 329 -12.58 0.83 2.62
N LYS A 330 -12.50 1.30 1.38
CA LYS A 330 -12.42 0.46 0.18
C LYS A 330 -10.95 0.20 -0.12
N TYR A 331 -10.52 -1.05 -0.09
CA TYR A 331 -9.12 -1.45 -0.25
C TYR A 331 -9.02 -2.74 -1.08
N ARG A 332 -7.83 -3.01 -1.59
CA ARG A 332 -7.55 -4.21 -2.38
C ARG A 332 -6.65 -5.14 -1.61
N ILE A 333 -6.91 -6.44 -1.72
CA ILE A 333 -6.07 -7.51 -1.19
C ILE A 333 -5.63 -8.42 -2.33
N GLY A 334 -4.47 -9.05 -2.21
CA GLY A 334 -3.93 -9.98 -3.21
C GLY A 334 -2.43 -9.80 -3.40
N GLY A 335 -1.96 -10.02 -4.61
CA GLY A 335 -0.54 -9.96 -4.94
C GLY A 335 0.25 -11.19 -4.50
N GLY A 336 1.55 -11.08 -4.59
CA GLY A 336 2.47 -12.17 -4.30
C GLY A 336 2.93 -12.89 -5.56
N LYS A 337 3.98 -13.69 -5.42
CA LYS A 337 4.58 -14.45 -6.52
C LYS A 337 3.62 -15.46 -7.15
N GLU A 338 2.70 -15.99 -6.35
CA GLU A 338 1.69 -16.97 -6.79
C GLU A 338 0.66 -16.38 -7.77
N SER A 339 0.56 -15.04 -7.81
CA SER A 339 -0.33 -14.38 -8.77
C SER A 339 0.21 -14.35 -10.20
N ASN A 340 1.46 -14.75 -10.43
CA ASN A 340 2.05 -14.85 -11.76
C ASN A 340 1.58 -16.17 -12.43
N LEU A 341 0.72 -16.05 -13.42
CA LEU A 341 0.09 -17.20 -14.10
C LEU A 341 0.50 -17.26 -15.57
N GLY A 342 0.51 -18.46 -16.12
CA GLY A 342 0.75 -18.68 -17.55
C GLY A 342 -0.39 -18.18 -18.44
N VAL A 343 -0.16 -18.21 -19.75
CA VAL A 343 -1.16 -17.88 -20.77
C VAL A 343 -2.30 -18.91 -20.75
N GLY A 344 -3.54 -18.48 -20.92
CA GLY A 344 -4.74 -19.33 -20.99
C GLY A 344 -5.23 -19.87 -19.63
N VAL A 345 -4.55 -19.54 -18.53
CA VAL A 345 -4.93 -20.04 -17.19
C VAL A 345 -6.11 -19.29 -16.61
N ILE A 346 -6.21 -17.96 -16.87
CA ILE A 346 -7.34 -17.14 -16.44
C ILE A 346 -8.48 -17.33 -17.44
N ASN A 347 -9.43 -18.17 -17.08
CA ASN A 347 -10.51 -18.58 -18.00
C ASN A 347 -11.88 -18.72 -17.33
N ASN A 348 -11.99 -18.48 -16.03
CA ASN A 348 -13.25 -18.52 -15.30
C ASN A 348 -13.75 -17.13 -14.98
N ILE A 349 -15.07 -16.97 -15.00
CA ILE A 349 -15.78 -15.75 -14.61
C ILE A 349 -16.42 -16.02 -13.25
N GLU A 350 -16.10 -15.20 -12.24
CA GLU A 350 -16.59 -15.40 -10.86
C GLU A 350 -17.79 -14.50 -10.56
N ASN A 351 -17.59 -13.20 -10.70
CA ASN A 351 -18.62 -12.20 -10.40
C ASN A 351 -18.52 -11.05 -11.37
N VAL A 352 -19.63 -10.78 -12.08
CA VAL A 352 -19.69 -9.73 -13.09
C VAL A 352 -20.97 -8.94 -12.97
N ASP A 353 -20.85 -7.63 -13.08
CA ASP A 353 -21.97 -6.72 -13.29
C ASP A 353 -21.96 -6.30 -14.76
N PHE A 354 -22.81 -6.96 -15.54
CA PHE A 354 -22.92 -6.77 -16.99
C PHE A 354 -24.25 -6.12 -17.32
N SER A 355 -24.23 -4.87 -17.76
CA SER A 355 -25.39 -4.08 -18.09
C SER A 355 -25.68 -4.14 -19.59
N ILE A 356 -26.76 -4.79 -19.97
CA ILE A 356 -27.26 -4.86 -21.37
C ILE A 356 -28.63 -4.20 -21.42
N ASN A 357 -28.82 -3.29 -22.36
CA ASN A 357 -30.08 -2.56 -22.55
C ASN A 357 -30.90 -3.06 -23.74
N GLY A 358 -30.73 -4.30 -24.15
CA GLY A 358 -31.47 -4.91 -25.25
C GLY A 358 -32.96 -5.07 -24.93
N PRO A 359 -33.85 -4.97 -25.94
CA PRO A 359 -35.30 -4.97 -25.76
C PRO A 359 -35.86 -6.34 -25.34
N ASN A 360 -35.12 -7.43 -25.52
CA ASN A 360 -35.55 -8.79 -25.15
C ASN A 360 -34.65 -9.35 -24.06
N GLN A 361 -35.22 -9.59 -22.88
CA GLN A 361 -34.49 -10.10 -21.72
C GLN A 361 -33.89 -11.50 -21.97
N THR A 362 -34.58 -12.39 -22.67
CA THR A 362 -34.04 -13.73 -22.98
C THR A 362 -32.76 -13.64 -23.82
N VAL A 363 -32.70 -12.68 -24.74
CA VAL A 363 -31.50 -12.43 -25.56
C VAL A 363 -30.40 -11.81 -24.72
N ASN A 364 -30.73 -10.88 -23.80
CA ASN A 364 -29.76 -10.31 -22.86
C ASN A 364 -29.12 -11.44 -22.02
N ASP A 365 -29.91 -12.38 -21.51
CA ASP A 365 -29.41 -13.50 -20.71
C ASP A 365 -28.53 -14.45 -21.56
N GLN A 366 -28.86 -14.67 -22.82
CA GLN A 366 -28.05 -15.46 -23.76
C GLN A 366 -26.71 -14.77 -24.04
N VAL A 367 -26.70 -13.46 -24.24
CA VAL A 367 -25.46 -12.67 -24.45
C VAL A 367 -24.60 -12.74 -23.18
N LEU A 368 -25.19 -12.59 -21.99
CA LEU A 368 -24.47 -12.72 -20.72
C LEU A 368 -23.86 -14.11 -20.55
N GLN A 369 -24.61 -15.19 -20.86
CA GLN A 369 -24.11 -16.56 -20.78
C GLN A 369 -23.00 -16.86 -21.78
N SER A 370 -22.92 -16.11 -22.88
CA SER A 370 -21.89 -16.24 -23.89
C SER A 370 -20.58 -15.56 -23.53
N LEU A 371 -20.54 -14.79 -22.42
CA LEU A 371 -19.32 -14.12 -21.96
C LEU A 371 -18.23 -15.13 -21.63
N VAL A 372 -17.11 -15.00 -22.29
CA VAL A 372 -15.90 -15.85 -22.09
C VAL A 372 -14.71 -14.95 -21.88
N VAL A 373 -13.78 -15.37 -21.04
CA VAL A 373 -12.52 -14.67 -20.79
C VAL A 373 -11.34 -15.60 -21.03
N THR A 374 -10.27 -15.07 -21.56
CA THR A 374 -8.99 -15.81 -21.68
C THR A 374 -7.85 -14.82 -21.63
N ASN A 375 -6.82 -15.09 -20.81
CA ASN A 375 -5.62 -14.26 -20.84
C ASN A 375 -4.70 -14.68 -21.99
N ILE A 376 -4.35 -13.70 -22.81
CA ILE A 376 -3.47 -13.86 -23.98
C ILE A 376 -2.00 -13.63 -23.66
N THR A 377 -1.71 -12.95 -22.56
CA THR A 377 -0.37 -12.76 -22.03
C THR A 377 -0.25 -13.42 -20.66
N PRO A 378 0.94 -13.87 -20.25
CA PRO A 378 1.13 -14.34 -18.89
C PRO A 378 0.85 -13.18 -17.92
N ALA A 379 0.29 -13.49 -16.76
CA ALA A 379 0.19 -12.57 -15.66
C ALA A 379 1.59 -12.37 -15.06
N VAL A 380 2.06 -11.12 -15.04
CA VAL A 380 3.42 -10.78 -14.58
C VAL A 380 3.40 -9.58 -13.64
N GLY A 381 4.48 -9.42 -12.86
CA GLY A 381 4.65 -8.30 -11.93
C GLY A 381 4.29 -8.61 -10.49
N GLY A 382 3.71 -9.79 -10.23
CA GLY A 382 3.40 -10.23 -8.87
C GLY A 382 4.67 -10.52 -8.07
N SER A 383 4.78 -9.94 -6.88
CA SER A 383 5.88 -10.19 -5.94
C SER A 383 5.41 -10.09 -4.50
N ASP A 384 6.09 -10.80 -3.63
CA ASP A 384 5.87 -10.70 -2.19
C ASP A 384 6.45 -9.40 -1.64
N GLN A 385 6.16 -9.12 -0.37
CA GLN A 385 6.80 -8.02 0.34
C GLN A 385 8.32 -8.19 0.30
N PRO A 386 9.13 -7.13 0.12
CA PRO A 386 10.57 -7.22 0.01
C PRO A 386 11.22 -8.01 1.14
N VAL A 387 12.18 -8.86 0.79
CA VAL A 387 13.02 -9.54 1.77
C VAL A 387 14.04 -8.58 2.37
N LEU A 388 14.71 -8.99 3.45
CA LEU A 388 15.56 -8.13 4.26
C LEU A 388 16.66 -7.43 3.42
N GLU A 389 17.31 -8.15 2.52
CA GLU A 389 18.40 -7.59 1.68
C GLU A 389 17.87 -6.62 0.61
N GLU A 390 16.73 -6.94 -0.01
CA GLU A 390 16.07 -6.03 -0.94
C GLU A 390 15.65 -4.74 -0.23
N LEU A 391 15.11 -4.88 0.98
CA LEU A 391 14.71 -3.74 1.80
C LEU A 391 15.89 -2.84 2.15
N ARG A 392 17.04 -3.43 2.51
CA ARG A 392 18.29 -2.69 2.78
C ARG A 392 18.74 -1.91 1.55
N GLY A 393 18.77 -2.57 0.39
CA GLY A 393 19.09 -1.93 -0.88
C GLY A 393 18.14 -0.79 -1.22
N MET A 394 16.83 -1.00 -1.09
CA MET A 394 15.82 0.04 -1.34
C MET A 394 16.00 1.26 -0.43
N ILE A 395 16.28 1.06 0.86
CA ILE A 395 16.51 2.15 1.81
C ILE A 395 17.76 2.95 1.41
N ALA A 396 18.86 2.27 1.08
CA ALA A 396 20.10 2.92 0.67
C ALA A 396 19.92 3.79 -0.59
N TYR A 397 19.27 3.25 -1.63
CA TYR A 397 19.03 3.97 -2.88
C TYR A 397 18.07 5.15 -2.72
N ASN A 398 16.96 4.97 -1.99
CA ASN A 398 16.02 6.05 -1.76
C ASN A 398 16.60 7.17 -0.89
N PHE A 399 17.43 6.82 0.09
CA PHE A 399 18.14 7.80 0.90
C PHE A 399 19.10 8.65 0.03
N ALA A 400 19.84 8.01 -0.86
CA ALA A 400 20.74 8.71 -1.77
C ALA A 400 20.00 9.65 -2.73
N ALA A 401 18.83 9.23 -3.24
CA ALA A 401 17.99 10.01 -4.16
C ALA A 401 17.28 11.21 -3.48
N GLN A 402 17.08 11.19 -2.16
CA GLN A 402 16.38 12.25 -1.38
C GLN A 402 15.02 12.68 -1.99
N ASN A 403 14.24 11.73 -2.48
CA ASN A 403 12.98 11.95 -3.22
C ASN A 403 13.13 12.84 -4.47
N ARG A 404 14.30 12.86 -5.08
CA ARG A 404 14.58 13.56 -6.34
C ARG A 404 15.13 12.57 -7.36
N ALA A 405 14.61 12.60 -8.57
CA ALA A 405 15.14 11.81 -9.66
C ALA A 405 16.12 12.68 -10.48
N VAL A 406 17.40 12.45 -10.35
CA VAL A 406 18.49 13.13 -11.08
C VAL A 406 19.23 12.16 -11.95
N THR A 407 19.55 10.98 -11.43
CA THR A 407 20.24 9.91 -12.17
C THR A 407 19.24 8.88 -12.70
N LEU A 408 19.64 8.09 -13.70
CA LEU A 408 18.82 6.98 -14.23
C LEU A 408 18.42 5.98 -13.13
N ASN A 409 19.30 5.74 -12.17
CA ASN A 409 19.03 4.86 -11.03
C ASN A 409 17.99 5.45 -10.08
N ASP A 410 17.94 6.78 -9.91
CA ASP A 410 16.92 7.43 -9.08
C ASP A 410 15.53 7.26 -9.69
N TYR A 411 15.40 7.44 -11.03
CA TYR A 411 14.13 7.17 -11.74
C TYR A 411 13.70 5.73 -11.56
N LYS A 412 14.60 4.78 -11.71
CA LYS A 412 14.32 3.36 -11.50
C LYS A 412 13.82 3.09 -10.07
N SER A 413 14.56 3.59 -9.07
CA SER A 413 14.20 3.43 -7.65
C SER A 413 12.84 4.03 -7.33
N MET A 414 12.52 5.22 -7.83
CA MET A 414 11.22 5.86 -7.62
C MET A 414 10.07 5.07 -8.24
N ILE A 415 10.27 4.52 -9.45
CA ILE A 415 9.26 3.68 -10.10
C ILE A 415 9.07 2.36 -9.32
N GLU A 416 10.13 1.76 -8.82
CA GLU A 416 10.07 0.51 -8.04
C GLU A 416 9.40 0.70 -6.66
N THR A 417 9.38 1.92 -6.13
CA THR A 417 8.73 2.26 -4.84
C THR A 417 7.33 2.83 -4.97
N MET A 418 6.79 2.96 -6.19
CA MET A 418 5.42 3.43 -6.41
C MET A 418 4.38 2.55 -5.71
N PRO A 419 3.26 3.13 -5.25
CA PRO A 419 2.15 2.36 -4.70
C PRO A 419 1.64 1.32 -5.72
N SER A 420 1.52 0.08 -5.28
CA SER A 420 1.20 -1.06 -6.15
C SER A 420 -0.27 -1.48 -6.14
N THR A 421 -1.18 -0.60 -5.75
CA THR A 421 -2.63 -0.89 -5.61
C THR A 421 -3.25 -1.50 -6.89
N TYR A 422 -2.79 -1.05 -8.06
CA TYR A 422 -3.24 -1.51 -9.37
C TYR A 422 -2.14 -2.15 -10.22
N GLY A 423 -1.08 -2.59 -9.60
CA GLY A 423 0.08 -3.17 -10.27
C GLY A 423 1.29 -2.24 -10.26
N ALA A 424 2.46 -2.84 -10.44
CA ALA A 424 3.73 -2.15 -10.57
C ALA A 424 4.51 -2.76 -11.75
N PRO A 425 5.41 -2.00 -12.37
CA PRO A 425 6.27 -2.55 -13.42
C PRO A 425 7.04 -3.77 -12.91
N ALA A 426 7.01 -4.87 -13.66
CA ALA A 426 7.76 -6.08 -13.31
C ALA A 426 9.28 -5.85 -13.44
N LYS A 427 9.67 -5.01 -14.38
CA LYS A 427 11.05 -4.62 -14.62
C LYS A 427 11.08 -3.21 -15.17
N VAL A 428 11.97 -2.40 -14.63
CA VAL A 428 12.19 -1.01 -15.05
C VAL A 428 13.55 -0.91 -15.72
N ASN A 429 13.54 -0.36 -16.92
CA ASN A 429 14.74 0.07 -17.61
C ASN A 429 14.57 1.52 -18.00
N VAL A 430 15.51 2.36 -17.59
CA VAL A 430 15.50 3.80 -17.89
C VAL A 430 16.64 4.04 -18.88
N MET A 431 16.31 4.64 -20.02
CA MET A 431 17.27 5.01 -21.07
C MET A 431 17.28 6.53 -21.21
N GLU A 432 18.43 7.05 -21.62
CA GLU A 432 18.58 8.46 -21.99
C GLU A 432 17.87 8.78 -23.31
#